data_0b8c8d125f22bede338aafa0c76f039f
#
_entry.id   0b8c8d125f22bede338aafa0c76f039f
#
_cell.length_a   1.000
_cell.length_b   1.000
_cell.length_c   1.000
_cell.angle_alpha   90.00
_cell.angle_beta   90.00
_cell.angle_gamma   90.00
#
_symmetry.space_group_name_H-M   'P 1'
#
loop_
_entity.id
_entity.type
_entity.pdbx_description
1 polymer ?
#
loop_
_entity_poly.entity_id
_entity_poly.type
_entity_poly.pdbx_seq_one_letter_code
_entity_poly.pdbx_strand_id
1 'polypeptide(L)'
;MKQRILLLIAICTMGCLQSKASGIDPGTPGKSINEVAGNIVDGDSKKPMSEVTVTAYSANKKEKFVVTDEWGRFVFDELKTGVYKLVFEKEGYRKVVREKVSIKSDETFQMRIEMIEADGFDLLPSPFQFFDTK
;
A
#
# COMPACT_ATOMS: atom_id res chain seq x y z
N MET A 1 40.69 39.46 44.41
CA MET A 1 41.41 39.33 43.15
C MET A 1 41.26 37.94 42.51
N LYS A 2 40.61 37.03 43.16
CA LYS A 2 40.67 35.62 42.76
C LYS A 2 39.32 34.99 42.54
N GLN A 3 38.29 35.80 42.65
CA GLN A 3 36.92 35.35 42.51
C GLN A 3 36.34 35.43 41.09
N ARG A 4 37.19 35.82 40.16
CA ARG A 4 36.70 36.11 38.81
C ARG A 4 36.60 34.89 37.91
N ILE A 5 37.02 33.79 38.44
CA ILE A 5 37.12 32.55 37.64
C ILE A 5 35.87 31.68 37.82
N LEU A 6 35.08 31.98 38.82
CA LEU A 6 33.92 31.13 39.14
C LEU A 6 32.64 31.46 38.39
N LEU A 7 32.68 32.43 37.51
CA LEU A 7 31.49 32.91 36.83
C LEU A 7 31.27 32.32 35.44
N LEU A 8 32.20 31.49 35.03
CA LEU A 8 32.18 30.96 33.65
C LEU A 8 31.66 29.55 33.50
N ILE A 9 31.27 28.96 34.59
CA ILE A 9 30.82 27.53 34.56
C ILE A 9 29.30 27.38 34.54
N ALA A 10 28.60 28.49 34.62
CA ALA A 10 27.15 28.45 34.63
C ALA A 10 26.47 28.44 33.25
N ILE A 11 27.28 28.37 32.20
CA ILE A 11 26.72 28.17 30.85
C ILE A 11 26.86 26.69 30.52
N CYS A 12 26.38 25.90 31.40
CA CYS A 12 26.12 24.51 31.07
C CYS A 12 24.83 24.46 30.30
N THR A 13 24.95 24.56 28.99
CA THR A 13 24.32 23.65 28.05
C THR A 13 23.04 23.04 28.55
N MET A 14 22.03 23.83 28.53
CA MET A 14 20.69 23.34 28.38
C MET A 14 20.59 22.82 26.95
N GLY A 15 21.21 21.68 26.72
CA GLY A 15 20.91 20.86 25.57
C GLY A 15 19.46 20.46 25.66
N CYS A 16 18.62 21.24 25.04
CA CYS A 16 17.24 20.85 24.79
C CYS A 16 17.25 19.61 23.91
N LEU A 17 17.22 18.48 24.55
CA LEU A 17 16.76 17.26 23.91
C LEU A 17 15.29 17.47 23.56
N GLN A 18 15.07 18.05 22.43
CA GLN A 18 13.75 17.97 21.82
C GLN A 18 13.58 16.56 21.29
N SER A 19 13.21 15.69 22.19
CA SER A 19 12.56 14.48 21.77
C SER A 19 11.27 14.91 21.08
N LYS A 20 11.28 14.88 19.78
CA LYS A 20 10.05 14.87 19.02
C LYS A 20 9.36 13.55 19.37
N ALA A 21 8.63 13.56 20.43
CA ALA A 21 7.59 12.58 20.59
C ALA A 21 6.68 12.80 19.39
N SER A 22 6.62 11.83 18.49
CA SER A 22 5.53 11.72 17.54
C SER A 22 4.28 11.62 18.39
N GLY A 23 3.71 12.76 18.67
CA GLY A 23 2.47 12.82 19.41
C GLY A 23 1.44 12.12 18.55
N ILE A 24 1.05 10.94 18.97
CA ILE A 24 -0.30 10.50 18.73
C ILE A 24 -1.12 11.57 19.43
N ASP A 25 -1.68 12.45 18.65
CA ASP A 25 -2.57 13.49 19.19
C ASP A 25 -3.84 12.79 19.71
N PRO A 26 -4.06 12.72 21.03
CA PRO A 26 -5.19 11.99 21.57
C PRO A 26 -6.52 12.71 21.37
N GLY A 27 -6.52 13.79 20.62
CA GLY A 27 -7.70 14.65 20.46
C GLY A 27 -8.35 14.61 19.08
N THR A 28 -7.76 13.93 18.11
CA THR A 28 -8.43 13.76 16.82
C THR A 28 -9.35 12.55 16.93
N PRO A 29 -10.66 12.71 16.75
CA PRO A 29 -11.51 11.55 16.58
C PRO A 29 -10.93 10.74 15.43
N GLY A 30 -10.46 9.55 15.75
CA GLY A 30 -9.77 8.69 14.79
C GLY A 30 -10.63 8.59 13.55
N LYS A 31 -10.17 9.21 12.46
CA LYS A 31 -10.71 8.95 11.15
C LYS A 31 -10.63 7.44 11.00
N SER A 32 -11.78 6.80 10.90
CA SER A 32 -11.88 5.38 10.69
C SER A 32 -11.14 5.07 9.38
N ILE A 33 -9.92 4.59 9.51
CA ILE A 33 -9.04 4.34 8.38
C ILE A 33 -9.30 2.91 7.93
N ASN A 34 -10.27 2.79 7.04
CA ASN A 34 -10.45 1.55 6.31
C ASN A 34 -9.38 1.52 5.20
N GLU A 35 -8.20 1.11 5.58
CA GLU A 35 -7.05 1.09 4.71
C GLU A 35 -6.78 -0.32 4.21
N VAL A 36 -6.61 -0.46 2.91
CA VAL A 36 -6.09 -1.67 2.29
C VAL A 36 -4.73 -1.37 1.72
N ALA A 37 -3.72 -1.98 2.28
CA ALA A 37 -2.34 -1.79 1.87
C ALA A 37 -1.72 -3.12 1.44
N GLY A 38 -0.68 -3.06 0.64
CA GLY A 38 0.05 -4.27 0.28
C GLY A 38 1.33 -4.01 -0.49
N ASN A 39 2.01 -5.10 -0.71
CA ASN A 39 3.23 -5.16 -1.51
C ASN A 39 3.06 -6.12 -2.66
N ILE A 40 3.53 -5.69 -3.82
CA ILE A 40 3.57 -6.54 -5.01
C ILE A 40 5.02 -6.82 -5.36
N VAL A 41 5.33 -8.09 -5.56
CA VAL A 41 6.66 -8.55 -5.95
C VAL A 41 6.57 -9.45 -7.18
N ASP A 42 7.65 -9.49 -7.91
CA ASP A 42 7.87 -10.47 -8.97
C ASP A 42 7.96 -11.87 -8.37
N GLY A 43 7.21 -12.82 -8.93
CA GLY A 43 7.14 -14.19 -8.39
C GLY A 43 8.45 -14.95 -8.48
N ASP A 44 9.28 -14.66 -9.46
CA ASP A 44 10.56 -15.34 -9.70
C ASP A 44 11.71 -14.65 -8.97
N SER A 45 11.89 -13.36 -9.20
CA SER A 45 13.01 -12.61 -8.62
C SER A 45 12.76 -12.09 -7.21
N LYS A 46 11.50 -12.07 -6.76
CA LYS A 46 11.07 -11.50 -5.48
C LYS A 46 11.34 -10.01 -5.30
N LYS A 47 11.65 -9.33 -6.40
CA LYS A 47 11.87 -7.88 -6.41
C LYS A 47 10.55 -7.11 -6.36
N PRO A 48 10.54 -5.94 -5.73
CA PRO A 48 9.36 -5.07 -5.74
C PRO A 48 8.96 -4.69 -7.17
N MET A 49 7.65 -4.64 -7.41
CA MET A 49 7.10 -4.28 -8.72
C MET A 49 6.42 -2.92 -8.68
N SER A 50 7.00 -1.95 -9.38
CA SER A 50 6.39 -0.64 -9.60
C SER A 50 5.40 -0.67 -10.78
N GLU A 51 4.57 0.37 -10.86
CA GLU A 51 3.64 0.59 -11.97
C GLU A 51 2.63 -0.54 -12.19
N VAL A 52 2.28 -1.25 -11.13
CA VAL A 52 1.17 -2.20 -11.14
C VAL A 52 -0.11 -1.46 -10.84
N THR A 53 -1.09 -1.58 -11.70
CA THR A 53 -2.42 -1.03 -11.47
C THR A 53 -3.23 -1.98 -10.59
N VAL A 54 -3.66 -1.48 -9.46
CA VAL A 54 -4.54 -2.21 -8.53
C VAL A 54 -5.91 -1.57 -8.55
N THR A 55 -6.92 -2.32 -8.93
CA THR A 55 -8.30 -1.84 -9.03
C THR A 55 -9.18 -2.55 -8.03
N ALA A 56 -9.95 -1.79 -7.27
CA ALA A 56 -10.93 -2.29 -6.34
C ALA A 56 -12.34 -2.25 -6.96
N TYR A 57 -13.01 -3.40 -6.98
CA TYR A 57 -14.39 -3.54 -7.43
C TYR A 57 -15.31 -3.93 -6.28
N SER A 58 -16.43 -3.27 -6.18
CA SER A 58 -17.52 -3.65 -5.30
C SER A 58 -18.74 -3.99 -6.17
N ALA A 59 -19.33 -5.17 -5.97
CA ALA A 59 -20.48 -5.64 -6.77
C ALA A 59 -20.28 -5.46 -8.29
N ASN A 60 -19.12 -5.84 -8.80
CA ASN A 60 -18.69 -5.69 -10.20
C ASN A 60 -18.56 -4.24 -10.71
N LYS A 61 -18.69 -3.26 -9.82
CA LYS A 61 -18.50 -1.86 -10.13
C LYS A 61 -17.10 -1.41 -9.67
N LYS A 62 -16.37 -0.77 -10.57
CA LYS A 62 -15.07 -0.17 -10.25
C LYS A 62 -15.27 1.00 -9.28
N GLU A 63 -14.70 0.89 -8.09
CA GLU A 63 -14.79 1.93 -7.05
C GLU A 63 -13.56 2.81 -7.03
N LYS A 64 -12.38 2.22 -7.02
CA LYS A 64 -11.12 2.96 -6.91
C LYS A 64 -9.98 2.18 -7.55
N PHE A 65 -8.96 2.89 -8.00
CA PHE A 65 -7.71 2.25 -8.42
C PHE A 65 -6.50 3.04 -7.91
N VAL A 66 -5.40 2.36 -7.73
CA VAL A 66 -4.10 2.91 -7.36
C VAL A 66 -3.01 2.24 -8.18
N VAL A 67 -1.84 2.87 -8.25
CA VAL A 67 -0.66 2.33 -8.92
C VAL A 67 0.45 2.17 -7.90
N THR A 68 1.19 1.07 -7.95
CA THR A 68 2.27 0.81 -7.01
C THR A 68 3.43 1.79 -7.21
N ASP A 69 4.10 2.10 -6.09
CA ASP A 69 5.32 2.88 -6.07
C ASP A 69 6.56 2.05 -6.47
N GLU A 70 7.73 2.66 -6.45
CA GLU A 70 9.00 2.01 -6.78
C GLU A 70 9.38 0.87 -5.83
N TRP A 71 8.78 0.77 -4.65
CA TRP A 71 8.94 -0.34 -3.71
C TRP A 71 7.82 -1.39 -3.80
N GLY A 72 6.98 -1.29 -4.82
CA GLY A 72 5.87 -2.22 -5.03
C GLY A 72 4.72 -2.06 -4.05
N ARG A 73 4.65 -0.95 -3.34
CA ARG A 73 3.61 -0.69 -2.34
C ARG A 73 2.40 -0.03 -2.97
N PHE A 74 1.24 -0.41 -2.50
CA PHE A 74 -0.02 0.25 -2.81
C PHE A 74 -0.82 0.48 -1.53
N VAL A 75 -1.63 1.52 -1.54
CA VAL A 75 -2.54 1.85 -0.45
C VAL A 75 -3.85 2.36 -1.01
N PHE A 76 -4.95 1.79 -0.57
CA PHE A 76 -6.28 2.34 -0.75
C PHE A 76 -6.73 2.99 0.54
N ASP A 77 -6.85 4.29 0.50
CA ASP A 77 -7.42 5.07 1.59
C ASP A 77 -8.94 5.11 1.49
N GLU A 78 -9.60 5.08 2.64
CA GLU A 78 -11.03 5.39 2.73
C GLU A 78 -11.95 4.53 1.86
N LEU A 79 -11.65 3.25 1.74
CA LEU A 79 -12.61 2.32 1.17
C LEU A 79 -13.78 2.13 2.13
N LYS A 80 -14.99 2.10 1.58
CA LYS A 80 -16.18 1.77 2.38
C LYS A 80 -16.10 0.35 2.88
N THR A 81 -16.68 0.09 4.05
CA THR A 81 -16.82 -1.28 4.55
C THR A 81 -17.60 -2.14 3.57
N GLY A 82 -17.19 -3.36 3.38
CA GLY A 82 -17.83 -4.28 2.47
C GLY A 82 -16.88 -5.32 1.91
N VAL A 83 -17.35 -6.05 0.91
CA VAL A 83 -16.58 -7.09 0.23
C VAL A 83 -16.16 -6.60 -1.14
N TYR A 84 -14.87 -6.71 -1.42
CA TYR A 84 -14.24 -6.22 -2.64
C TYR A 84 -13.56 -7.34 -3.42
N LYS A 85 -13.45 -7.11 -4.70
CA LYS A 85 -12.57 -7.84 -5.60
C LYS A 85 -11.43 -6.90 -5.99
N LEU A 86 -10.20 -7.31 -5.73
CA LEU A 86 -8.99 -6.59 -6.12
C LEU A 86 -8.39 -7.23 -7.35
N VAL A 87 -8.09 -6.43 -8.35
CA VAL A 87 -7.49 -6.85 -9.60
C VAL A 87 -6.16 -6.16 -9.77
N PHE A 88 -5.12 -6.94 -10.01
CA PHE A 88 -3.74 -6.49 -10.18
C PHE A 88 -3.32 -6.71 -11.62
N GLU A 89 -2.93 -5.63 -12.30
CA GLU A 89 -2.60 -5.64 -13.72
C GLU A 89 -1.30 -4.90 -13.99
N LYS A 90 -0.43 -5.53 -14.75
CA LYS A 90 0.76 -4.91 -15.31
C LYS A 90 1.04 -5.52 -16.68
N GLU A 91 1.44 -4.67 -17.64
CA GLU A 91 1.82 -5.12 -18.97
C GLU A 91 2.97 -6.13 -18.89
N GLY A 92 2.84 -7.24 -19.61
CA GLY A 92 3.82 -8.34 -19.60
C GLY A 92 3.68 -9.31 -18.43
N TYR A 93 2.69 -9.12 -17.54
CA TYR A 93 2.46 -9.98 -16.39
C TYR A 93 1.05 -10.56 -16.42
N ARG A 94 0.89 -11.74 -15.82
CA ARG A 94 -0.41 -12.36 -15.66
C ARG A 94 -1.25 -11.55 -14.68
N LYS A 95 -2.50 -11.31 -15.04
CA LYS A 95 -3.48 -10.67 -14.17
C LYS A 95 -3.70 -11.51 -12.90
N VAL A 96 -3.64 -10.88 -11.75
CA VAL A 96 -3.96 -11.51 -10.46
C VAL A 96 -5.28 -10.95 -9.94
N VAL A 97 -6.15 -11.80 -9.46
CA VAL A 97 -7.44 -11.43 -8.88
C VAL A 97 -7.54 -11.98 -7.47
N ARG A 98 -7.94 -11.13 -6.53
CA ARG A 98 -8.27 -11.50 -5.16
C ARG A 98 -9.71 -11.16 -4.89
N GLU A 99 -10.53 -12.19 -4.76
CA GLU A 99 -11.95 -12.05 -4.47
C GLU A 99 -12.23 -12.15 -2.97
N LYS A 100 -13.41 -11.66 -2.57
CA LYS A 100 -13.91 -11.75 -1.19
C LYS A 100 -12.96 -11.06 -0.18
N VAL A 101 -12.35 -9.95 -0.56
CA VAL A 101 -11.58 -9.13 0.37
C VAL A 101 -12.57 -8.35 1.24
N SER A 102 -12.70 -8.76 2.49
CA SER A 102 -13.60 -8.12 3.44
C SER A 102 -12.91 -6.95 4.14
N ILE A 103 -13.45 -5.77 3.94
CA ILE A 103 -12.97 -4.54 4.56
C ILE A 103 -13.92 -4.17 5.69
N LYS A 104 -13.38 -4.15 6.90
CA LYS A 104 -14.11 -3.78 8.12
C LYS A 104 -13.73 -2.38 8.56
N SER A 105 -14.59 -1.77 9.37
CA SER A 105 -14.29 -0.48 9.96
C SER A 105 -13.12 -0.57 10.92
N ASP A 106 -12.28 0.46 10.90
CA ASP A 106 -11.12 0.62 11.81
C ASP A 106 -10.06 -0.50 11.72
N GLU A 107 -10.02 -1.20 10.60
CA GLU A 107 -8.99 -2.21 10.32
C GLU A 107 -8.14 -1.83 9.11
N THR A 108 -6.84 -2.03 9.23
CA THR A 108 -5.92 -2.03 8.09
C THR A 108 -5.77 -3.46 7.59
N PHE A 109 -6.14 -3.69 6.35
CA PHE A 109 -5.95 -4.98 5.70
C PHE A 109 -4.65 -4.97 4.90
N GLN A 110 -3.73 -5.86 5.23
CA GLN A 110 -2.44 -5.97 4.53
C GLN A 110 -2.34 -7.26 3.75
N MET A 111 -1.78 -7.16 2.53
CA MET A 111 -1.57 -8.33 1.68
C MET A 111 -0.24 -8.25 0.92
N ARG A 112 0.25 -9.41 0.55
CA ARG A 112 1.37 -9.56 -0.36
C ARG A 112 0.91 -10.30 -1.61
N ILE A 113 1.23 -9.74 -2.77
CA ILE A 113 0.87 -10.30 -4.07
C ILE A 113 2.15 -10.64 -4.82
N GLU A 114 2.18 -11.81 -5.42
CA GLU A 114 3.23 -12.21 -6.34
C GLU A 114 2.63 -12.26 -7.75
N MET A 115 3.27 -11.57 -8.68
CA MET A 115 2.88 -11.57 -10.09
C MET A 115 3.93 -12.34 -10.89
N ILE A 116 3.47 -13.11 -11.85
CA ILE A 116 4.31 -13.92 -12.72
C ILE A 116 4.29 -13.31 -14.10
N GLU A 117 5.45 -13.25 -14.76
CA GLU A 117 5.57 -12.80 -16.13
C GLU A 117 4.70 -13.66 -17.05
N ALA A 118 3.95 -13.03 -17.93
CA ALA A 118 3.13 -13.76 -18.88
C ALA A 118 4.01 -14.34 -19.98
N ASP A 119 3.98 -15.65 -20.13
CA ASP A 119 4.53 -16.27 -21.30
C ASP A 119 3.81 -15.77 -22.55
N GLY A 120 4.52 -15.58 -23.65
CA GLY A 120 3.93 -15.04 -24.88
C GLY A 120 2.69 -15.80 -25.37
N PHE A 121 2.44 -16.98 -24.84
CA PHE A 121 1.24 -17.77 -25.11
C PHE A 121 0.00 -17.28 -24.38
N ASP A 122 0.16 -16.71 -23.19
CA ASP A 122 -0.95 -16.20 -22.40
C ASP A 122 -1.54 -14.88 -22.93
N LEU A 123 -0.78 -14.21 -23.78
CA LEU A 123 -1.21 -12.96 -24.42
C LEU A 123 -2.05 -13.19 -25.66
N LEU A 124 -2.12 -14.43 -26.14
CA LEU A 124 -2.96 -14.79 -27.27
C LEU A 124 -4.39 -15.06 -26.81
N PRO A 125 -5.38 -14.56 -27.51
CA PRO A 125 -6.76 -14.93 -27.21
C PRO A 125 -6.91 -16.44 -27.34
N SER A 126 -7.61 -17.03 -26.38
CA SER A 126 -7.87 -18.45 -26.38
C SER A 126 -8.48 -18.88 -27.72
N PRO A 127 -7.95 -19.91 -28.39
CA PRO A 127 -8.51 -20.37 -29.67
C PRO A 127 -9.97 -20.83 -29.54
N PHE A 128 -10.47 -21.02 -28.34
CA PHE A 128 -11.86 -21.39 -28.09
C PHE A 128 -12.83 -20.20 -27.99
N GLN A 129 -12.34 -18.97 -27.97
CA GLN A 129 -13.21 -17.79 -27.94
C GLN A 129 -13.87 -17.46 -29.28
N PHE A 130 -13.43 -18.11 -30.35
CA PHE A 130 -13.97 -17.89 -31.69
C PHE A 130 -15.19 -18.74 -32.02
N PHE A 131 -15.61 -19.64 -31.13
CA PHE A 131 -16.72 -20.55 -31.38
C PHE A 131 -18.01 -20.18 -30.66
N ASP A 132 -18.03 -19.05 -29.98
CA ASP A 132 -19.27 -18.55 -29.36
C ASP A 132 -20.05 -17.68 -30.36
N THR A 133 -20.38 -18.27 -31.50
CA THR A 133 -21.35 -17.71 -32.43
C THR A 133 -22.71 -18.29 -32.08
N LYS A 134 -23.46 -17.48 -31.45
CA LYS A 134 -24.92 -17.67 -31.48
C LYS A 134 -25.45 -17.34 -32.85
#